data_310249223d8628f614c98d360197051c
#
_entry.id   310249223d8628f614c98d360197051c
#
_cell.length_a   1.000
_cell.length_b   1.000
_cell.length_c   1.000
_cell.angle_alpha   90.00
_cell.angle_beta   90.00
_cell.angle_gamma   90.00
#
_symmetry.space_group_name_H-M   'P 1'
#
loop_
_entity.id
_entity.type
_entity.pdbx_description
1 polymer ?
#
loop_
_entity_poly.entity_id
_entity_poly.type
_entity_poly.pdbx_seq_one_letter_code
_entity_poly.pdbx_strand_id
1 'polypeptide(L)'
;MYILCALLVGTATTATAAAAQPRLVKIQDQNFVLATTGESVVLTGPNVVVKGPPYLPEVSGSTFCVDHTDDECKAAGNCTSCTSFNQADVDHIKSMGWNQIRLGVVWAGAQPRDEDALDPEFLRRLHEVLDLTDRNGLAVILDNHGDMVASAGCGNGVPMWFSKKAAPELIGKPLTTGLPYKLVPSINVKNTEGYDHCGSDEAKWAAFAGDPNYNLLNECCLAMNSPNPAGLGWTEINQRAMDFMVLPGPGRDDFVRFWRLMAAAAADHPSAFAAELMNEPMTIRRGAMFDTWRAAAEAISAEVPDMSVSLSDVGEGAVLPEWVGEHDAGVFISTSTTRWIRESSNLFYAWHYYGQPSDPQQAVRNMLALGESWNVPTFMTEFMDCGAWNACVAANVSFSYWHYSAYCTTGPAFGDLVVPDETFGGCMLGWGGGDSSKTCA
;
A
#
# COMPACT_ATOMS: atom_id res chain seq x y z
N MET A 1 14.41 -31.50 -66.78
CA MET A 1 13.54 -30.57 -66.06
C MET A 1 14.11 -30.45 -64.67
N TYR A 2 15.00 -29.47 -64.48
CA TYR A 2 15.68 -29.26 -63.20
C TYR A 2 14.90 -28.25 -62.39
N ILE A 3 14.46 -28.62 -61.19
CA ILE A 3 13.80 -27.72 -60.22
C ILE A 3 14.89 -27.12 -59.31
N LEU A 4 15.12 -25.80 -59.43
CA LEU A 4 15.97 -25.05 -58.50
C LEU A 4 15.18 -24.77 -57.21
N CYS A 5 15.58 -25.34 -56.08
CA CYS A 5 15.13 -24.90 -54.77
C CYS A 5 15.98 -23.70 -54.34
N ALA A 6 15.39 -22.52 -54.24
CA ALA A 6 16.01 -21.35 -53.63
C ALA A 6 15.84 -21.43 -52.10
N LEU A 7 16.95 -21.55 -51.41
CA LEU A 7 17.00 -21.39 -49.93
C LEU A 7 16.90 -19.89 -49.62
N LEU A 8 15.78 -19.48 -49.01
CA LEU A 8 15.65 -18.20 -48.33
C LEU A 8 16.33 -18.30 -46.97
N VAL A 9 17.53 -17.72 -46.87
CA VAL A 9 18.18 -17.48 -45.56
C VAL A 9 17.56 -16.24 -44.95
N GLY A 10 16.62 -16.46 -44.03
CA GLY A 10 16.08 -15.38 -43.18
C GLY A 10 17.13 -14.92 -42.19
N THR A 11 17.61 -13.68 -42.31
CA THR A 11 18.42 -13.05 -41.29
C THR A 11 17.51 -12.74 -40.09
N ALA A 12 17.63 -13.52 -39.03
CA ALA A 12 17.05 -13.18 -37.74
C ALA A 12 17.79 -11.92 -37.21
N THR A 13 17.15 -10.79 -37.28
CA THR A 13 17.57 -9.59 -36.50
C THR A 13 17.32 -9.90 -35.03
N THR A 14 18.38 -10.20 -34.30
CA THR A 14 18.35 -10.18 -32.85
C THR A 14 18.08 -8.75 -32.42
N ALA A 15 16.86 -8.47 -31.99
CA ALA A 15 16.59 -7.24 -31.24
C ALA A 15 17.44 -7.30 -29.98
N THR A 16 18.45 -6.47 -29.89
CA THR A 16 19.15 -6.21 -28.63
C THR A 16 18.11 -5.62 -27.70
N ALA A 17 17.72 -6.35 -26.64
CA ALA A 17 16.95 -5.80 -25.57
C ALA A 17 17.69 -4.54 -25.08
N ALA A 18 17.04 -3.39 -25.14
CA ALA A 18 17.59 -2.18 -24.54
C ALA A 18 17.84 -2.50 -23.06
N ALA A 19 19.04 -2.18 -22.57
CA ALA A 19 19.33 -2.38 -21.16
C ALA A 19 18.31 -1.54 -20.36
N ALA A 20 17.60 -2.16 -19.43
CA ALA A 20 16.67 -1.47 -18.56
C ALA A 20 17.38 -0.30 -17.88
N GLN A 21 16.71 0.84 -17.80
CA GLN A 21 17.29 1.99 -17.10
C GLN A 21 17.39 1.66 -15.60
N PRO A 22 18.49 2.06 -14.92
CA PRO A 22 18.60 1.81 -13.48
C PRO A 22 17.52 2.60 -12.73
N ARG A 23 17.04 2.07 -11.61
CA ARG A 23 16.12 2.78 -10.72
C ARG A 23 16.71 4.12 -10.29
N LEU A 24 15.86 5.10 -9.97
CA LEU A 24 16.32 6.39 -9.46
C LEU A 24 17.06 6.24 -8.13
N VAL A 25 16.57 5.34 -7.29
CA VAL A 25 17.07 5.07 -5.93
C VAL A 25 17.35 3.58 -5.78
N LYS A 26 18.39 3.26 -5.03
CA LYS A 26 18.71 1.90 -4.56
C LYS A 26 19.14 1.92 -3.10
N ILE A 27 19.22 0.74 -2.49
CA ILE A 27 19.79 0.57 -1.15
C ILE A 27 21.27 0.19 -1.29
N GLN A 28 22.12 0.86 -0.51
CA GLN A 28 23.53 0.54 -0.39
C GLN A 28 24.02 0.88 1.02
N ASP A 29 24.70 -0.09 1.68
CA ASP A 29 25.25 0.09 3.03
C ASP A 29 24.22 0.66 4.02
N GLN A 30 23.02 0.06 4.06
CA GLN A 30 21.87 0.48 4.90
C GLN A 30 21.36 1.92 4.64
N ASN A 31 21.66 2.48 3.47
CA ASN A 31 21.18 3.80 3.09
C ASN A 31 20.45 3.77 1.76
N PHE A 32 19.47 4.66 1.61
CA PHE A 32 18.96 4.99 0.29
C PHE A 32 19.98 5.89 -0.40
N VAL A 33 20.33 5.53 -1.63
CA VAL A 33 21.29 6.30 -2.45
C VAL A 33 20.73 6.54 -3.85
N LEU A 34 21.10 7.65 -4.45
CA LEU A 34 20.84 7.89 -5.86
C LEU A 34 21.63 6.86 -6.68
N ALA A 35 20.96 6.10 -7.53
CA ALA A 35 21.60 5.01 -8.26
C ALA A 35 22.70 5.49 -9.23
N THR A 36 22.57 6.74 -9.73
CA THR A 36 23.50 7.35 -10.68
C THR A 36 24.79 7.84 -10.04
N THR A 37 24.73 8.38 -8.82
CA THR A 37 25.89 9.01 -8.14
C THR A 37 26.40 8.20 -6.96
N GLY A 38 25.56 7.37 -6.35
CA GLY A 38 25.85 6.69 -5.09
C GLY A 38 25.75 7.60 -3.86
N GLU A 39 25.31 8.86 -4.03
CA GLU A 39 25.11 9.78 -2.92
C GLU A 39 23.90 9.38 -2.07
N SER A 40 24.05 9.44 -0.74
CA SER A 40 22.96 9.18 0.18
C SER A 40 21.84 10.21 0.00
N VAL A 41 20.60 9.75 0.02
CA VAL A 41 19.41 10.57 -0.11
C VAL A 41 18.41 10.24 1.00
N VAL A 42 17.82 11.28 1.60
CA VAL A 42 16.65 11.14 2.45
C VAL A 42 15.41 11.31 1.57
N LEU A 43 14.58 10.28 1.53
CA LEU A 43 13.37 10.27 0.73
C LEU A 43 12.22 10.85 1.56
N THR A 44 11.64 11.93 1.06
CA THR A 44 10.55 12.64 1.74
C THR A 44 9.42 12.94 0.77
N GLY A 45 8.19 12.75 1.20
CA GLY A 45 7.04 13.02 0.36
C GLY A 45 5.73 12.55 0.97
N PRO A 46 4.63 12.62 0.21
CA PRO A 46 3.33 12.19 0.70
C PRO A 46 2.97 10.78 0.26
N ASN A 47 1.95 10.25 0.91
CA ASN A 47 1.15 9.15 0.41
C ASN A 47 0.18 9.65 -0.66
N VAL A 48 0.06 8.93 -1.77
CA VAL A 48 -0.92 9.17 -2.84
C VAL A 48 -1.74 7.90 -3.01
N VAL A 49 -2.89 7.83 -2.34
CA VAL A 49 -3.68 6.60 -2.23
C VAL A 49 -5.13 6.86 -2.60
N VAL A 50 -5.67 6.07 -3.52
CA VAL A 50 -7.09 6.05 -3.90
C VAL A 50 -7.70 4.73 -3.42
N LYS A 51 -8.44 4.77 -2.33
CA LYS A 51 -8.94 3.56 -1.62
C LYS A 51 -10.13 2.86 -2.28
N GLY A 52 -10.68 3.39 -3.35
CA GLY A 52 -11.79 2.83 -4.10
C GLY A 52 -11.58 2.95 -5.61
N PRO A 53 -12.51 2.47 -6.45
CA PRO A 53 -12.42 2.68 -7.88
C PRO A 53 -12.26 4.17 -8.24
N PRO A 54 -11.32 4.54 -9.10
CA PRO A 54 -10.52 3.67 -9.98
C PRO A 54 -9.20 3.15 -9.38
N TYR A 55 -8.96 3.25 -8.08
CA TYR A 55 -7.79 2.79 -7.32
C TYR A 55 -6.45 3.45 -7.66
N LEU A 56 -6.39 4.26 -8.69
CA LEU A 56 -5.25 5.09 -9.08
C LEU A 56 -5.75 6.46 -9.51
N PRO A 57 -4.98 7.51 -9.26
CA PRO A 57 -5.36 8.85 -9.68
C PRO A 57 -5.33 9.01 -11.19
N GLU A 58 -6.02 10.03 -11.69
CA GLU A 58 -6.02 10.44 -13.07
C GLU A 58 -4.99 11.54 -13.31
N VAL A 59 -4.15 11.35 -14.34
CA VAL A 59 -3.05 12.31 -14.64
C VAL A 59 -3.53 13.46 -15.53
N SER A 60 -4.59 13.25 -16.29
CA SER A 60 -5.11 14.23 -17.28
C SER A 60 -6.11 15.23 -16.71
N GLY A 61 -6.50 15.11 -15.44
CA GLY A 61 -7.47 15.99 -14.80
C GLY A 61 -6.90 17.33 -14.34
N SER A 62 -7.77 18.29 -14.03
CA SER A 62 -7.39 19.46 -13.25
C SER A 62 -7.08 19.07 -11.81
N THR A 63 -6.23 19.84 -11.15
CA THR A 63 -5.93 19.65 -9.72
C THR A 63 -7.18 19.86 -8.92
N PHE A 64 -7.82 18.79 -8.49
CA PHE A 64 -9.12 18.85 -7.80
C PHE A 64 -9.07 19.73 -6.55
N CYS A 65 -8.00 19.65 -5.79
CA CYS A 65 -7.82 20.41 -4.55
C CYS A 65 -7.82 21.93 -4.73
N VAL A 66 -7.50 22.40 -5.93
CA VAL A 66 -7.45 23.85 -6.23
C VAL A 66 -8.78 24.37 -6.77
N ASP A 67 -9.50 23.53 -7.52
CA ASP A 67 -10.61 23.97 -8.36
C ASP A 67 -12.01 23.62 -7.80
N HIS A 68 -12.11 22.74 -6.80
CA HIS A 68 -13.40 22.21 -6.33
C HIS A 68 -13.51 22.22 -4.80
N THR A 69 -14.71 22.46 -4.33
CA THR A 69 -15.06 22.33 -2.92
C THR A 69 -15.59 20.93 -2.61
N ASP A 70 -15.55 20.56 -1.34
CA ASP A 70 -16.14 19.31 -0.84
C ASP A 70 -17.63 19.17 -1.21
N ASP A 71 -18.36 20.29 -1.20
CA ASP A 71 -19.78 20.33 -1.56
C ASP A 71 -20.01 20.08 -3.06
N GLU A 72 -19.12 20.53 -3.94
CA GLU A 72 -19.20 20.28 -5.38
C GLU A 72 -18.94 18.80 -5.69
N CYS A 73 -18.00 18.17 -5.00
CA CYS A 73 -17.78 16.74 -5.10
C CYS A 73 -18.94 15.90 -4.61
N LYS A 74 -19.51 16.26 -3.47
CA LYS A 74 -20.71 15.59 -2.94
C LYS A 74 -21.91 15.75 -3.86
N ALA A 75 -22.08 16.92 -4.47
CA ALA A 75 -23.15 17.20 -5.42
C ALA A 75 -23.00 16.43 -6.74
N ALA A 76 -21.77 16.17 -7.17
CA ALA A 76 -21.50 15.37 -8.37
C ALA A 76 -21.86 13.87 -8.20
N GLY A 77 -22.02 13.40 -6.95
CA GLY A 77 -22.42 12.02 -6.63
C GLY A 77 -21.42 10.95 -7.06
N ASN A 78 -20.27 11.37 -7.56
CA ASN A 78 -19.22 10.47 -8.07
C ASN A 78 -17.84 11.03 -7.70
N CYS A 79 -17.28 10.53 -6.62
CA CYS A 79 -15.95 10.93 -6.17
C CYS A 79 -14.83 10.52 -7.10
N THR A 80 -15.05 9.60 -8.05
CA THR A 80 -14.04 9.18 -9.02
C THR A 80 -13.64 10.29 -9.99
N SER A 81 -14.53 11.25 -10.24
CA SER A 81 -14.20 12.43 -11.06
C SER A 81 -13.30 13.43 -10.35
N CYS A 82 -13.08 13.25 -9.06
CA CYS A 82 -12.33 14.14 -8.19
C CYS A 82 -10.90 13.65 -7.92
N THR A 83 -10.52 12.48 -8.42
CA THR A 83 -9.17 11.92 -8.21
C THR A 83 -8.24 12.39 -9.32
N SER A 84 -7.25 13.20 -8.98
CA SER A 84 -6.21 13.61 -9.92
C SER A 84 -4.84 13.63 -9.25
N PHE A 85 -3.81 13.34 -10.04
CA PHE A 85 -2.41 13.54 -9.69
C PHE A 85 -1.67 13.92 -10.96
N ASN A 86 -1.50 15.21 -11.20
CA ASN A 86 -1.00 15.76 -12.44
C ASN A 86 0.31 16.55 -12.27
N GLN A 87 0.77 17.23 -13.32
CA GLN A 87 2.03 17.98 -13.26
C GLN A 87 2.03 19.09 -12.20
N ALA A 88 0.90 19.75 -11.95
CA ALA A 88 0.83 20.79 -10.92
C ALA A 88 1.00 20.20 -9.51
N ASP A 89 0.48 18.99 -9.25
CA ASP A 89 0.68 18.27 -8.00
C ASP A 89 2.16 17.91 -7.80
N VAL A 90 2.82 17.42 -8.86
CA VAL A 90 4.25 17.11 -8.82
C VAL A 90 5.08 18.37 -8.59
N ASP A 91 4.78 19.46 -9.29
CA ASP A 91 5.46 20.74 -9.12
C ASP A 91 5.31 21.27 -7.69
N HIS A 92 4.13 21.11 -7.11
CA HIS A 92 3.86 21.47 -5.73
C HIS A 92 4.67 20.63 -4.74
N ILE A 93 4.65 19.29 -4.86
CA ILE A 93 5.47 18.37 -4.06
C ILE A 93 6.95 18.75 -4.12
N LYS A 94 7.47 19.00 -5.31
CA LYS A 94 8.87 19.42 -5.50
C LYS A 94 9.15 20.81 -4.92
N SER A 95 8.20 21.73 -4.94
CA SER A 95 8.36 23.06 -4.33
C SER A 95 8.53 23.01 -2.82
N MET A 96 8.00 21.97 -2.17
CA MET A 96 8.21 21.68 -0.75
C MET A 96 9.56 21.01 -0.45
N GLY A 97 10.38 20.76 -1.46
CA GLY A 97 11.64 20.03 -1.32
C GLY A 97 11.48 18.52 -1.23
N TRP A 98 10.29 17.98 -1.52
CA TRP A 98 10.01 16.56 -1.50
C TRP A 98 10.45 15.89 -2.81
N ASN A 99 10.85 14.62 -2.72
CA ASN A 99 11.51 13.88 -3.80
C ASN A 99 10.94 12.47 -4.05
N GLN A 100 9.88 12.10 -3.33
CA GLN A 100 9.22 10.80 -3.50
C GLN A 100 7.72 10.88 -3.27
N ILE A 101 6.99 9.84 -3.70
CA ILE A 101 5.62 9.53 -3.30
C ILE A 101 5.51 8.05 -2.93
N ARG A 102 4.62 7.72 -1.99
CA ARG A 102 4.14 6.36 -1.75
C ARG A 102 2.80 6.21 -2.45
N LEU A 103 2.79 5.48 -3.56
CA LEU A 103 1.63 5.31 -4.45
C LEU A 103 0.86 4.04 -4.08
N GLY A 104 -0.40 4.20 -3.69
CA GLY A 104 -1.27 3.06 -3.43
C GLY A 104 -1.58 2.27 -4.69
N VAL A 105 -1.19 0.99 -4.73
CA VAL A 105 -1.47 0.02 -5.80
C VAL A 105 -2.33 -1.10 -5.24
N VAL A 106 -3.58 -0.79 -4.96
CA VAL A 106 -4.51 -1.69 -4.28
C VAL A 106 -4.76 -2.97 -5.08
N TRP A 107 -4.48 -4.13 -4.49
CA TRP A 107 -4.64 -5.42 -5.18
C TRP A 107 -6.05 -5.65 -5.72
N ALA A 108 -7.08 -5.25 -4.96
CA ALA A 108 -8.47 -5.36 -5.40
C ALA A 108 -8.76 -4.60 -6.71
N GLY A 109 -8.09 -3.46 -6.91
CA GLY A 109 -8.18 -2.69 -8.15
C GLY A 109 -7.28 -3.22 -9.26
N ALA A 110 -6.07 -3.64 -8.91
CA ALA A 110 -5.09 -4.12 -9.88
C ALA A 110 -5.48 -5.47 -10.49
N GLN A 111 -6.14 -6.34 -9.71
CA GLN A 111 -6.50 -7.69 -10.11
C GLN A 111 -7.93 -8.05 -9.64
N PRO A 112 -8.97 -7.37 -10.15
CA PRO A 112 -10.36 -7.57 -9.74
C PRO A 112 -10.90 -8.97 -10.11
N ARG A 113 -10.24 -9.66 -11.04
CA ARG A 113 -10.54 -11.02 -11.45
C ARG A 113 -9.37 -11.96 -11.16
N ASP A 114 -9.67 -13.23 -10.91
CA ASP A 114 -8.67 -14.29 -10.72
C ASP A 114 -8.03 -14.70 -12.05
N GLU A 115 -7.15 -13.87 -12.56
CA GLU A 115 -6.47 -14.04 -13.84
C GLU A 115 -4.96 -13.80 -13.68
N ASP A 116 -4.14 -14.36 -14.56
CA ASP A 116 -2.70 -14.07 -14.62
C ASP A 116 -2.43 -12.78 -15.42
N ALA A 117 -3.17 -11.72 -15.07
CA ALA A 117 -3.06 -10.40 -15.68
C ALA A 117 -3.55 -9.32 -14.72
N LEU A 118 -3.03 -8.11 -14.87
CA LEU A 118 -3.58 -6.91 -14.26
C LEU A 118 -4.76 -6.37 -15.08
N ASP A 119 -5.66 -5.65 -14.43
CA ASP A 119 -6.75 -4.97 -15.10
C ASP A 119 -6.19 -3.92 -16.10
N PRO A 120 -6.64 -3.91 -17.35
CA PRO A 120 -6.08 -3.03 -18.38
C PRO A 120 -6.22 -1.54 -18.07
N GLU A 121 -7.31 -1.12 -17.44
CA GLU A 121 -7.51 0.29 -17.07
C GLU A 121 -6.62 0.68 -15.88
N PHE A 122 -6.51 -0.19 -14.88
CA PHE A 122 -5.55 -0.02 -13.80
C PHE A 122 -4.13 0.12 -14.33
N LEU A 123 -3.72 -0.77 -15.22
CA LEU A 123 -2.39 -0.77 -15.85
C LEU A 123 -2.13 0.51 -16.64
N ARG A 124 -3.11 0.98 -17.42
CA ARG A 124 -3.00 2.26 -18.14
C ARG A 124 -2.75 3.43 -17.19
N ARG A 125 -3.53 3.53 -16.11
CA ARG A 125 -3.37 4.59 -15.09
C ARG A 125 -2.04 4.49 -14.35
N LEU A 126 -1.61 3.28 -14.02
CA LEU A 126 -0.31 3.05 -13.39
C LEU A 126 0.82 3.61 -14.25
N HIS A 127 0.84 3.26 -15.55
CA HIS A 127 1.86 3.78 -16.46
C HIS A 127 1.80 5.30 -16.62
N GLU A 128 0.62 5.90 -16.66
CA GLU A 128 0.49 7.37 -16.74
C GLU A 128 1.09 8.07 -15.52
N VAL A 129 0.84 7.54 -14.31
CA VAL A 129 1.43 8.09 -13.08
C VAL A 129 2.94 7.87 -13.06
N LEU A 130 3.41 6.68 -13.42
CA LEU A 130 4.83 6.36 -13.44
C LEU A 130 5.58 7.15 -14.52
N ASP A 131 5.00 7.35 -15.70
CA ASP A 131 5.55 8.24 -16.73
C ASP A 131 5.66 9.69 -16.23
N LEU A 132 4.68 10.16 -15.47
CA LEU A 132 4.72 11.48 -14.88
C LEU A 132 5.86 11.60 -13.86
N THR A 133 6.01 10.62 -12.98
CA THR A 133 7.08 10.61 -11.95
C THR A 133 8.46 10.41 -12.57
N ASP A 134 8.61 9.58 -13.59
CA ASP A 134 9.86 9.38 -14.35
C ASP A 134 10.36 10.69 -14.95
N ARG A 135 9.48 11.41 -15.68
CA ARG A 135 9.82 12.70 -16.30
C ARG A 135 10.25 13.77 -15.29
N ASN A 136 9.79 13.65 -14.06
CA ASN A 136 10.05 14.63 -13.00
C ASN A 136 11.15 14.20 -12.03
N GLY A 137 11.70 12.99 -12.15
CA GLY A 137 12.70 12.43 -11.24
C GLY A 137 12.16 12.26 -9.81
N LEU A 138 10.87 11.93 -9.67
CA LEU A 138 10.20 11.72 -8.39
C LEU A 138 10.17 10.21 -8.09
N ALA A 139 10.82 9.78 -7.01
CA ALA A 139 10.87 8.37 -6.64
C ALA A 139 9.50 7.85 -6.17
N VAL A 140 9.19 6.59 -6.45
CA VAL A 140 7.88 5.97 -6.13
C VAL A 140 8.08 4.67 -5.36
N ILE A 141 7.39 4.56 -4.22
CA ILE A 141 7.12 3.29 -3.54
C ILE A 141 5.75 2.81 -4.00
N LEU A 142 5.69 1.62 -4.59
CA LEU A 142 4.43 0.95 -4.93
C LEU A 142 3.90 0.25 -3.67
N ASP A 143 2.83 0.77 -3.10
CA ASP A 143 2.26 0.28 -1.86
C ASP A 143 0.98 -0.54 -2.12
N ASN A 144 0.99 -1.84 -1.81
CA ASN A 144 -0.26 -2.59 -1.75
C ASN A 144 -1.08 -2.12 -0.55
N HIS A 145 -1.75 -0.99 -0.73
CA HIS A 145 -2.52 -0.35 0.31
C HIS A 145 -3.80 -1.10 0.59
N GLY A 146 -3.88 -1.73 1.74
CA GLY A 146 -5.01 -2.58 2.10
C GLY A 146 -5.44 -2.38 3.54
N ASP A 147 -6.38 -1.46 3.78
CA ASP A 147 -6.99 -1.37 5.10
C ASP A 147 -7.88 -2.59 5.35
N MET A 148 -7.81 -3.16 6.54
CA MET A 148 -8.69 -4.25 7.02
C MET A 148 -8.71 -5.51 6.13
N VAL A 149 -7.78 -5.68 5.22
CA VAL A 149 -7.53 -6.86 4.38
C VAL A 149 -8.64 -7.17 3.38
N ALA A 150 -9.72 -7.83 3.80
CA ALA A 150 -10.71 -8.40 2.88
C ALA A 150 -11.84 -7.41 2.55
N SER A 151 -12.15 -7.26 1.26
CA SER A 151 -13.30 -6.46 0.81
C SER A 151 -14.62 -6.91 1.46
N ALA A 152 -14.82 -8.23 1.60
CA ALA A 152 -15.99 -8.79 2.29
C ALA A 152 -15.95 -8.55 3.81
N GLY A 153 -14.86 -8.06 4.36
CA GLY A 153 -14.67 -7.69 5.76
C GLY A 153 -14.56 -6.19 5.98
N CYS A 154 -15.10 -5.38 5.08
CA CYS A 154 -15.00 -3.93 5.06
C CYS A 154 -13.58 -3.39 4.85
N GLY A 155 -12.70 -4.21 4.30
CA GLY A 155 -11.37 -3.82 3.86
C GLY A 155 -11.32 -3.52 2.36
N ASN A 156 -10.16 -3.13 1.88
CA ASN A 156 -9.90 -2.88 0.46
C ASN A 156 -8.61 -3.56 -0.05
N GLY A 157 -7.91 -4.31 0.80
CA GLY A 157 -6.59 -4.87 0.49
C GLY A 157 -6.61 -6.01 -0.52
N VAL A 158 -7.49 -6.97 -0.36
CA VAL A 158 -7.56 -8.13 -1.26
C VAL A 158 -8.87 -8.17 -2.05
N PRO A 159 -8.84 -8.67 -3.29
CA PRO A 159 -10.02 -8.71 -4.14
C PRO A 159 -11.09 -9.69 -3.61
N MET A 160 -12.33 -9.48 -4.04
CA MET A 160 -13.46 -10.32 -3.61
C MET A 160 -13.28 -11.80 -3.99
N TRP A 161 -12.70 -12.09 -5.15
CA TRP A 161 -12.44 -13.48 -5.54
C TRP A 161 -11.47 -14.18 -4.57
N PHE A 162 -10.49 -13.45 -4.03
CA PHE A 162 -9.57 -13.97 -3.03
C PHE A 162 -10.28 -14.25 -1.70
N SER A 163 -11.12 -13.31 -1.26
CA SER A 163 -11.95 -13.50 -0.07
C SER A 163 -12.87 -14.73 -0.19
N LYS A 164 -13.46 -14.93 -1.38
CA LYS A 164 -14.27 -16.12 -1.69
C LYS A 164 -13.48 -17.43 -1.68
N LYS A 165 -12.20 -17.41 -2.08
CA LYS A 165 -11.33 -18.59 -1.94
C LYS A 165 -10.99 -18.87 -0.48
N ALA A 166 -10.70 -17.82 0.28
CA ALA A 166 -10.24 -17.93 1.66
C ALA A 166 -11.35 -18.40 2.63
N ALA A 167 -12.57 -17.87 2.48
CA ALA A 167 -13.68 -18.10 3.40
C ALA A 167 -15.04 -17.96 2.70
N PRO A 168 -15.41 -18.85 1.76
CA PRO A 168 -16.64 -18.74 0.99
C PRO A 168 -17.87 -18.76 1.89
N GLU A 169 -17.83 -19.46 3.03
CA GLU A 169 -18.92 -19.58 3.99
C GLU A 169 -19.18 -18.31 4.80
N LEU A 170 -18.24 -17.37 4.81
CA LEU A 170 -18.35 -16.10 5.54
C LEU A 170 -18.82 -14.94 4.66
N ILE A 171 -18.84 -15.11 3.36
CA ILE A 171 -19.29 -14.07 2.44
C ILE A 171 -20.78 -13.75 2.70
N GLY A 172 -21.07 -12.47 2.93
CA GLY A 172 -22.43 -12.02 3.24
C GLY A 172 -22.92 -12.38 4.64
N LYS A 173 -22.06 -12.88 5.51
CA LYS A 173 -22.41 -13.14 6.90
C LYS A 173 -22.04 -11.96 7.80
N PRO A 174 -22.72 -11.82 8.96
CA PRO A 174 -22.36 -10.81 9.95
C PRO A 174 -20.89 -10.84 10.29
N LEU A 175 -20.27 -9.65 10.41
CA LEU A 175 -18.89 -9.55 10.82
C LEU A 175 -18.75 -9.89 12.30
N THR A 176 -17.98 -10.90 12.60
CA THR A 176 -17.68 -11.35 13.95
C THR A 176 -16.20 -11.52 14.14
N THR A 177 -15.72 -11.24 15.35
CA THR A 177 -14.35 -11.55 15.73
C THR A 177 -14.23 -13.02 16.09
N GLY A 178 -13.35 -13.74 15.40
CA GLY A 178 -13.06 -15.16 15.65
C GLY A 178 -12.17 -15.37 16.89
N LEU A 179 -12.06 -16.61 17.36
CA LEU A 179 -11.08 -16.98 18.38
C LEU A 179 -9.67 -17.02 17.76
N PRO A 180 -8.61 -16.60 18.52
CA PRO A 180 -8.63 -16.17 19.92
C PRO A 180 -8.98 -14.69 20.14
N TYR A 181 -9.09 -13.89 19.11
CA TYR A 181 -9.22 -12.42 19.16
C TYR A 181 -10.49 -11.94 19.87
N LYS A 182 -11.56 -12.76 19.84
CA LYS A 182 -12.81 -12.52 20.57
C LYS A 182 -12.58 -12.34 22.07
N LEU A 183 -11.51 -12.89 22.62
CA LEU A 183 -11.15 -12.76 24.03
C LEU A 183 -10.52 -11.42 24.39
N VAL A 184 -10.17 -10.60 23.40
CA VAL A 184 -9.56 -9.29 23.59
C VAL A 184 -10.63 -8.21 23.43
N PRO A 185 -11.11 -7.56 24.51
CA PRO A 185 -12.26 -6.64 24.45
C PRO A 185 -12.06 -5.44 23.51
N SER A 186 -10.83 -4.96 23.34
CA SER A 186 -10.49 -3.77 22.54
C SER A 186 -10.60 -3.99 21.04
N ILE A 187 -10.50 -5.25 20.57
CA ILE A 187 -10.59 -5.61 19.16
C ILE A 187 -11.80 -6.49 18.83
N ASN A 188 -12.62 -6.82 19.84
CA ASN A 188 -13.81 -7.62 19.63
C ASN A 188 -14.94 -6.77 19.05
N VAL A 189 -15.27 -7.01 17.79
CA VAL A 189 -16.40 -6.37 17.10
C VAL A 189 -17.71 -6.89 17.71
N LYS A 190 -18.51 -5.97 18.24
CA LYS A 190 -19.74 -6.30 18.98
C LYS A 190 -21.00 -5.78 18.31
N ASN A 191 -20.89 -4.82 17.42
CA ASN A 191 -22.04 -4.18 16.79
C ASN A 191 -21.85 -4.18 15.28
N THR A 192 -22.56 -5.08 14.63
CA THR A 192 -22.57 -5.25 13.18
C THR A 192 -23.98 -5.11 12.60
N GLU A 193 -24.89 -4.43 13.31
CA GLU A 193 -26.31 -4.33 12.91
C GLU A 193 -26.47 -3.84 11.47
N GLY A 194 -25.72 -2.82 11.06
CA GLY A 194 -25.75 -2.30 9.70
C GLY A 194 -25.27 -3.32 8.67
N TYR A 195 -24.21 -4.06 8.99
CA TYR A 195 -23.67 -5.10 8.11
C TYR A 195 -24.61 -6.30 8.04
N ASP A 196 -25.21 -6.72 9.17
CA ASP A 196 -26.20 -7.80 9.23
C ASP A 196 -27.38 -7.51 8.31
N HIS A 197 -27.82 -6.25 8.28
CA HIS A 197 -28.89 -5.82 7.40
C HIS A 197 -28.54 -5.96 5.91
N CYS A 198 -27.32 -5.66 5.54
CA CYS A 198 -26.82 -5.84 4.18
C CYS A 198 -26.49 -7.32 3.89
N GLY A 199 -25.91 -8.02 4.83
CA GLY A 199 -25.48 -9.42 4.69
C GLY A 199 -26.61 -10.42 4.59
N SER A 200 -27.81 -10.07 5.07
CA SER A 200 -29.00 -10.92 4.97
C SER A 200 -29.67 -10.92 3.60
N ASP A 201 -29.26 -10.01 2.70
CA ASP A 201 -29.84 -9.86 1.37
C ASP A 201 -28.90 -10.47 0.30
N GLU A 202 -29.17 -11.72 -0.05
CA GLU A 202 -28.40 -12.48 -1.04
C GLU A 202 -28.36 -11.79 -2.41
N ALA A 203 -29.46 -11.07 -2.78
CA ALA A 203 -29.52 -10.33 -4.04
C ALA A 203 -28.59 -9.10 -4.03
N LYS A 204 -28.49 -8.39 -2.90
CA LYS A 204 -27.56 -7.27 -2.75
C LYS A 204 -26.11 -7.77 -2.81
N TRP A 205 -25.79 -8.87 -2.16
CA TRP A 205 -24.44 -9.45 -2.23
C TRP A 205 -24.09 -9.97 -3.63
N ALA A 206 -25.06 -10.52 -4.34
CA ALA A 206 -24.86 -10.93 -5.74
C ALA A 206 -24.63 -9.71 -6.66
N ALA A 207 -25.39 -8.62 -6.45
CA ALA A 207 -25.20 -7.35 -7.14
C ALA A 207 -23.85 -6.74 -6.79
N PHE A 208 -23.45 -6.75 -5.51
CA PHE A 208 -22.14 -6.30 -5.05
C PHE A 208 -20.98 -7.07 -5.69
N ALA A 209 -21.09 -8.40 -5.77
CA ALA A 209 -20.07 -9.23 -6.41
C ALA A 209 -19.92 -8.94 -7.91
N GLY A 210 -20.94 -8.31 -8.52
CA GLY A 210 -20.94 -7.85 -9.90
C GLY A 210 -20.74 -6.33 -10.08
N ASP A 211 -20.72 -5.55 -8.99
CA ASP A 211 -20.55 -4.10 -9.04
C ASP A 211 -19.05 -3.73 -9.02
N PRO A 212 -18.51 -3.22 -10.14
CA PRO A 212 -17.13 -2.77 -10.19
C PRO A 212 -16.87 -1.53 -9.33
N ASN A 213 -17.92 -0.84 -8.86
CA ASN A 213 -17.79 0.45 -8.18
C ASN A 213 -17.85 0.37 -6.64
N TYR A 214 -17.98 -0.80 -6.03
CA TYR A 214 -17.98 -0.98 -4.57
C TYR A 214 -19.10 -0.27 -3.79
N ASN A 215 -20.05 0.38 -4.45
CA ASN A 215 -21.02 1.24 -3.80
C ASN A 215 -21.84 0.51 -2.72
N LEU A 216 -22.20 -0.74 -2.97
CA LEU A 216 -23.00 -1.52 -2.03
C LEU A 216 -22.21 -1.93 -0.78
N LEU A 217 -20.93 -2.26 -0.93
CA LEU A 217 -20.04 -2.54 0.20
C LEU A 217 -19.84 -1.29 1.05
N ASN A 218 -19.64 -0.15 0.41
CA ASN A 218 -19.52 1.12 1.09
C ASN A 218 -20.78 1.43 1.91
N GLU A 219 -21.98 1.27 1.35
CA GLU A 219 -23.22 1.46 2.08
C GLU A 219 -23.31 0.53 3.32
N CYS A 220 -22.98 -0.72 3.17
CA CYS A 220 -23.07 -1.70 4.25
C CYS A 220 -22.03 -1.44 5.34
N CYS A 221 -20.82 -1.11 4.97
CA CYS A 221 -19.76 -0.82 5.93
C CYS A 221 -19.94 0.53 6.62
N LEU A 222 -20.48 1.52 5.93
CA LEU A 222 -20.89 2.81 6.52
C LEU A 222 -21.99 2.67 7.56
N ALA A 223 -22.92 1.75 7.34
CA ALA A 223 -24.00 1.50 8.27
C ALA A 223 -23.53 0.84 9.58
N MET A 224 -22.32 0.27 9.58
CA MET A 224 -21.75 -0.29 10.79
C MET A 224 -21.24 0.80 11.72
N ASN A 225 -21.87 0.93 12.87
CA ASN A 225 -21.40 1.79 13.94
C ASN A 225 -20.34 1.02 14.78
N SER A 226 -19.16 0.76 14.21
CA SER A 226 -18.07 0.14 14.95
C SER A 226 -17.33 1.19 15.77
N PRO A 227 -17.25 1.06 17.10
CA PRO A 227 -16.53 1.99 17.95
C PRO A 227 -15.00 1.92 17.78
N ASN A 228 -14.50 0.89 17.11
CA ASN A 228 -13.08 0.69 16.86
C ASN A 228 -12.86 0.12 15.46
N PRO A 229 -12.55 0.97 14.47
CA PRO A 229 -12.24 0.53 13.12
C PRO A 229 -11.11 -0.50 13.05
N ALA A 230 -10.08 -0.37 13.88
CA ALA A 230 -8.98 -1.35 13.94
C ALA A 230 -9.47 -2.76 14.33
N GLY A 231 -10.59 -2.87 15.03
CA GLY A 231 -11.22 -4.15 15.34
C GLY A 231 -11.70 -4.92 14.11
N LEU A 232 -12.03 -4.23 13.02
CA LEU A 232 -12.50 -4.86 11.77
C LEU A 232 -11.44 -5.76 11.15
N GLY A 233 -10.17 -5.39 11.20
CA GLY A 233 -9.07 -6.22 10.72
C GLY A 233 -8.94 -7.56 11.44
N TRP A 234 -9.47 -7.66 12.67
CA TRP A 234 -9.48 -8.88 13.49
C TRP A 234 -10.78 -9.70 13.36
N THR A 235 -11.68 -9.32 12.46
CA THR A 235 -12.85 -10.14 12.15
C THR A 235 -12.45 -11.47 11.52
N GLU A 236 -13.31 -12.48 11.67
CA GLU A 236 -13.00 -13.85 11.20
C GLU A 236 -12.68 -13.87 9.70
N ILE A 237 -13.45 -13.15 8.88
CA ILE A 237 -13.21 -13.11 7.44
C ILE A 237 -11.87 -12.46 7.08
N ASN A 238 -11.49 -11.37 7.77
CA ASN A 238 -10.20 -10.72 7.55
C ASN A 238 -9.04 -11.63 7.98
N GLN A 239 -9.16 -12.28 9.13
CA GLN A 239 -8.15 -13.22 9.60
C GLN A 239 -8.04 -14.48 8.73
N ARG A 240 -9.14 -14.96 8.18
CA ARG A 240 -9.13 -16.09 7.22
C ARG A 240 -8.46 -15.68 5.90
N ALA A 241 -8.71 -14.48 5.42
CA ALA A 241 -8.01 -13.95 4.24
C ALA A 241 -6.50 -13.80 4.50
N MET A 242 -6.11 -13.26 5.66
CA MET A 242 -4.71 -13.18 6.05
C MET A 242 -4.06 -14.56 6.19
N ASP A 243 -4.68 -15.49 6.90
CA ASP A 243 -4.17 -16.86 7.03
C ASP A 243 -4.01 -17.53 5.66
N PHE A 244 -4.97 -17.36 4.75
CA PHE A 244 -4.92 -17.91 3.40
C PHE A 244 -3.76 -17.30 2.59
N MET A 245 -3.48 -16.01 2.76
CA MET A 245 -2.39 -15.30 2.09
C MET A 245 -1.01 -15.68 2.64
N VAL A 246 -0.86 -15.80 3.97
CA VAL A 246 0.46 -15.96 4.57
C VAL A 246 0.87 -17.42 4.78
N LEU A 247 -0.07 -18.35 4.89
CA LEU A 247 0.25 -19.78 5.01
C LEU A 247 0.63 -20.38 3.65
N PRO A 248 1.50 -21.40 3.60
CA PRO A 248 1.83 -22.09 2.35
C PRO A 248 0.59 -22.63 1.65
N GLY A 249 0.42 -22.32 0.38
CA GLY A 249 -0.71 -22.79 -0.42
C GLY A 249 -1.17 -21.77 -1.47
N PRO A 250 -2.32 -22.01 -2.10
CA PRO A 250 -2.76 -21.23 -3.26
C PRO A 250 -2.95 -19.74 -2.97
N GLY A 251 -3.30 -19.35 -1.76
CA GLY A 251 -3.46 -17.93 -1.42
C GLY A 251 -2.11 -17.19 -1.38
N ARG A 252 -1.05 -17.82 -0.85
CA ARG A 252 0.31 -17.29 -0.95
C ARG A 252 0.75 -17.19 -2.41
N ASP A 253 0.47 -18.22 -3.21
CA ASP A 253 0.84 -18.24 -4.63
C ASP A 253 0.11 -17.12 -5.39
N ASP A 254 -1.15 -16.85 -5.08
CA ASP A 254 -1.93 -15.73 -5.64
C ASP A 254 -1.31 -14.37 -5.27
N PHE A 255 -0.90 -14.18 -4.02
CA PHE A 255 -0.24 -12.96 -3.56
C PHE A 255 1.14 -12.75 -4.22
N VAL A 256 1.94 -13.80 -4.33
CA VAL A 256 3.23 -13.77 -5.04
C VAL A 256 3.03 -13.47 -6.52
N ARG A 257 2.00 -14.05 -7.15
CA ARG A 257 1.62 -13.76 -8.53
C ARG A 257 1.27 -12.27 -8.72
N PHE A 258 0.47 -11.70 -7.82
CA PHE A 258 0.14 -10.26 -7.86
C PHE A 258 1.40 -9.40 -7.88
N TRP A 259 2.36 -9.65 -6.98
CA TRP A 259 3.58 -8.88 -6.92
C TRP A 259 4.50 -9.10 -8.12
N ARG A 260 4.56 -10.31 -8.66
CA ARG A 260 5.27 -10.58 -9.90
C ARG A 260 4.70 -9.73 -11.06
N LEU A 261 3.39 -9.69 -11.20
CA LEU A 261 2.71 -8.89 -12.23
C LEU A 261 2.93 -7.38 -12.04
N MET A 262 2.86 -6.89 -10.79
CA MET A 262 3.12 -5.49 -10.47
C MET A 262 4.58 -5.09 -10.76
N ALA A 263 5.53 -5.93 -10.39
CA ALA A 263 6.94 -5.68 -10.69
C ALA A 263 7.18 -5.64 -12.21
N ALA A 264 6.62 -6.59 -12.96
CA ALA A 264 6.72 -6.62 -14.41
C ALA A 264 6.09 -5.36 -15.05
N ALA A 265 4.95 -4.89 -14.55
CA ALA A 265 4.31 -3.66 -15.02
C ALA A 265 5.16 -2.41 -14.78
N ALA A 266 5.92 -2.38 -13.69
CA ALA A 266 6.78 -1.25 -13.32
C ALA A 266 8.23 -1.40 -13.83
N ALA A 267 8.55 -2.44 -14.61
CA ALA A 267 9.93 -2.78 -14.99
C ALA A 267 10.63 -1.65 -15.74
N ASP A 268 9.94 -0.99 -16.65
CA ASP A 268 10.50 0.07 -17.51
C ASP A 268 10.44 1.48 -16.88
N HIS A 269 9.98 1.61 -15.63
CA HIS A 269 9.81 2.89 -14.92
C HIS A 269 10.89 3.10 -13.85
N PRO A 270 11.95 3.87 -14.09
CA PRO A 270 13.02 4.12 -13.12
C PRO A 270 12.56 4.72 -11.81
N SER A 271 11.49 5.51 -11.81
CA SER A 271 10.91 6.10 -10.60
C SER A 271 10.37 5.06 -9.61
N ALA A 272 9.79 3.95 -10.09
CA ALA A 272 9.26 2.87 -9.26
C ALA A 272 10.41 2.06 -8.62
N PHE A 273 11.07 2.63 -7.61
CA PHE A 273 12.25 2.04 -7.01
C PHE A 273 11.95 0.95 -5.96
N ALA A 274 10.75 0.94 -5.40
CA ALA A 274 10.43 0.04 -4.29
C ALA A 274 9.00 -0.50 -4.35
N ALA A 275 8.81 -1.70 -3.81
CA ALA A 275 7.55 -2.35 -3.54
C ALA A 275 7.31 -2.46 -2.03
N GLU A 276 6.21 -1.94 -1.54
CA GLU A 276 5.72 -2.16 -0.19
C GLU A 276 4.65 -3.23 -0.21
N LEU A 277 5.02 -4.42 0.31
CA LEU A 277 4.27 -5.65 0.05
C LEU A 277 2.84 -5.61 0.56
N MET A 278 2.62 -5.03 1.72
CA MET A 278 1.30 -4.85 2.29
C MET A 278 1.30 -3.75 3.34
N ASN A 279 0.37 -2.83 3.22
CA ASN A 279 0.04 -1.85 4.25
C ASN A 279 -0.52 -2.55 5.50
N GLU A 280 -0.03 -2.18 6.68
CA GLU A 280 -0.55 -2.58 8.00
C GLU A 280 -1.02 -4.05 8.12
N PRO A 281 -0.18 -5.05 7.86
CA PRO A 281 -0.60 -6.44 7.90
C PRO A 281 -1.10 -6.83 9.31
N MET A 282 -2.30 -7.39 9.40
CA MET A 282 -2.93 -7.77 10.68
C MET A 282 -2.99 -9.29 10.84
N THR A 283 -1.96 -9.90 11.42
CA THR A 283 -1.91 -11.34 11.68
C THR A 283 -1.06 -11.66 12.90
N ILE A 284 -1.40 -12.74 13.62
CA ILE A 284 -0.50 -13.33 14.63
C ILE A 284 0.50 -14.32 14.04
N ARG A 285 0.38 -14.63 12.73
CA ARG A 285 1.26 -15.60 12.07
C ARG A 285 2.50 -14.93 11.49
N ARG A 286 3.17 -14.15 12.30
CA ARG A 286 4.30 -13.31 11.94
C ARG A 286 5.37 -14.08 11.14
N GLY A 287 5.78 -15.27 11.60
CA GLY A 287 6.77 -16.08 10.89
C GLY A 287 6.34 -16.48 9.48
N ALA A 288 5.09 -16.93 9.32
CA ALA A 288 4.54 -17.29 8.01
C ALA A 288 4.38 -16.07 7.09
N MET A 289 4.07 -14.90 7.65
CA MET A 289 4.01 -13.63 6.95
C MET A 289 5.40 -13.27 6.37
N PHE A 290 6.45 -13.32 7.16
CA PHE A 290 7.81 -13.03 6.68
C PHE A 290 8.31 -14.06 5.66
N ASP A 291 7.92 -15.33 5.76
CA ASP A 291 8.20 -16.33 4.72
C ASP A 291 7.46 -16.00 3.40
N THR A 292 6.28 -15.40 3.49
CA THR A 292 5.52 -14.91 2.32
C THR A 292 6.15 -13.65 1.73
N TRP A 293 6.61 -12.72 2.57
CA TRP A 293 7.37 -11.54 2.13
C TRP A 293 8.64 -11.95 1.37
N ARG A 294 9.33 -12.95 1.88
CA ARG A 294 10.48 -13.52 1.18
C ARG A 294 10.11 -14.06 -0.20
N ALA A 295 9.06 -14.86 -0.30
CA ALA A 295 8.63 -15.43 -1.58
C ALA A 295 8.21 -14.34 -2.59
N ALA A 296 7.51 -13.29 -2.12
CA ALA A 296 7.15 -12.15 -2.95
C ALA A 296 8.39 -11.34 -3.39
N ALA A 297 9.34 -11.09 -2.48
CA ALA A 297 10.58 -10.40 -2.81
C ALA A 297 11.44 -11.17 -3.82
N GLU A 298 11.52 -12.49 -3.70
CA GLU A 298 12.19 -13.36 -4.66
C GLU A 298 11.52 -13.28 -6.05
N ALA A 299 10.18 -13.25 -6.12
CA ALA A 299 9.43 -13.10 -7.36
C ALA A 299 9.60 -11.70 -7.98
N ILE A 300 9.58 -10.63 -7.19
CA ILE A 300 9.87 -9.27 -7.63
C ILE A 300 11.29 -9.19 -8.20
N SER A 301 12.28 -9.73 -7.49
CA SER A 301 13.69 -9.70 -7.92
C SER A 301 13.95 -10.51 -9.19
N ALA A 302 13.13 -11.52 -9.48
CA ALA A 302 13.21 -12.27 -10.73
C ALA A 302 12.75 -11.44 -11.94
N GLU A 303 11.78 -10.55 -11.77
CA GLU A 303 11.30 -9.64 -12.81
C GLU A 303 12.15 -8.35 -12.87
N VAL A 304 12.49 -7.79 -11.70
CA VAL A 304 13.16 -6.50 -11.53
C VAL A 304 14.23 -6.61 -10.43
N PRO A 305 15.45 -7.03 -10.78
CA PRO A 305 16.50 -7.34 -9.79
C PRO A 305 16.93 -6.18 -8.89
N ASP A 306 16.76 -4.94 -9.34
CA ASP A 306 17.16 -3.72 -8.63
C ASP A 306 15.99 -3.00 -7.92
N MET A 307 14.79 -3.59 -7.91
CA MET A 307 13.67 -3.06 -7.12
C MET A 307 13.86 -3.38 -5.64
N SER A 308 13.77 -2.36 -4.80
CA SER A 308 13.78 -2.55 -3.34
C SER A 308 12.44 -3.08 -2.84
N VAL A 309 12.46 -3.82 -1.73
CA VAL A 309 11.23 -4.39 -1.16
C VAL A 309 11.13 -4.08 0.32
N SER A 310 9.96 -3.64 0.76
CA SER A 310 9.71 -3.38 2.17
C SER A 310 9.44 -4.65 2.97
N LEU A 311 9.85 -4.61 4.21
CA LEU A 311 9.46 -5.55 5.24
C LEU A 311 8.49 -4.82 6.16
N SER A 312 7.20 -5.01 5.95
CA SER A 312 6.17 -4.52 6.87
C SER A 312 5.89 -5.58 7.95
N ASP A 313 5.79 -5.14 9.20
CA ASP A 313 5.45 -6.03 10.32
C ASP A 313 4.03 -5.78 10.80
N VAL A 314 3.55 -6.59 11.72
CA VAL A 314 2.19 -6.49 12.27
C VAL A 314 1.94 -5.11 12.86
N GLY A 315 0.92 -4.41 12.34
CA GLY A 315 0.60 -3.02 12.73
C GLY A 315 1.71 -2.03 12.42
N GLU A 316 2.68 -2.42 11.61
CA GLU A 316 3.84 -1.62 11.16
C GLU A 316 4.58 -0.88 12.28
N GLY A 317 4.74 -1.55 13.43
CA GLY A 317 5.56 -1.07 14.54
C GLY A 317 4.91 -0.02 15.44
N ALA A 318 3.80 0.59 15.02
CA ALA A 318 3.16 1.63 15.83
C ALA A 318 2.50 1.10 17.10
N VAL A 319 2.02 -0.14 17.08
CA VAL A 319 1.27 -0.74 18.21
C VAL A 319 2.14 -1.65 19.07
N LEU A 320 3.30 -2.09 18.58
CA LEU A 320 4.12 -3.11 19.24
C LEU A 320 5.62 -2.78 19.38
N PRO A 321 6.07 -1.50 19.49
CA PRO A 321 7.50 -1.20 19.58
C PRO A 321 8.16 -1.85 20.81
N GLU A 322 7.43 -1.99 21.92
CA GLU A 322 7.94 -2.65 23.13
C GLU A 322 7.96 -4.19 23.01
N TRP A 323 7.13 -4.76 22.11
CA TRP A 323 7.10 -6.19 21.85
C TRP A 323 8.04 -6.60 20.72
N VAL A 324 8.30 -5.70 19.79
CA VAL A 324 9.24 -5.90 18.67
C VAL A 324 10.65 -5.45 19.05
N GLY A 325 10.79 -4.56 20.06
CA GLY A 325 12.06 -4.07 20.58
C GLY A 325 12.85 -5.17 21.31
N GLU A 326 14.06 -5.40 20.89
CA GLU A 326 15.17 -6.18 21.46
C GLU A 326 14.97 -7.68 21.74
N HIS A 327 13.76 -8.18 22.04
CA HIS A 327 13.62 -9.56 22.52
C HIS A 327 12.92 -10.52 21.56
N ASP A 328 12.18 -10.05 20.55
CA ASP A 328 11.27 -10.91 19.80
C ASP A 328 11.45 -10.94 18.27
N ALA A 329 12.32 -10.14 17.69
CA ALA A 329 12.61 -10.20 16.25
C ALA A 329 13.05 -11.62 15.77
N GLY A 330 13.34 -12.51 16.69
CA GLY A 330 13.78 -13.87 16.37
C GLY A 330 12.85 -15.00 16.78
N VAL A 331 11.90 -14.81 17.71
CA VAL A 331 11.15 -15.93 18.29
C VAL A 331 10.13 -16.52 17.33
N PHE A 332 9.55 -15.70 16.42
CA PHE A 332 8.53 -16.16 15.47
C PHE A 332 8.97 -16.17 14.01
N ILE A 333 10.12 -15.58 13.67
CA ILE A 333 10.69 -15.59 12.33
C ILE A 333 11.76 -16.68 12.26
N SER A 334 11.72 -17.51 11.21
CA SER A 334 12.69 -18.60 11.07
C SER A 334 14.12 -18.07 10.94
N THR A 335 15.10 -18.84 11.45
CA THR A 335 16.52 -18.48 11.32
C THR A 335 16.95 -18.29 9.85
N SER A 336 16.35 -19.05 8.93
CA SER A 336 16.61 -18.91 7.50
C SER A 336 16.09 -17.59 6.94
N THR A 337 14.92 -17.15 7.37
CA THR A 337 14.32 -15.88 6.95
C THR A 337 15.08 -14.70 7.55
N THR A 338 15.45 -14.76 8.84
CA THR A 338 16.30 -13.73 9.46
C THR A 338 17.66 -13.61 8.76
N ARG A 339 18.26 -14.73 8.38
CA ARG A 339 19.50 -14.71 7.61
C ARG A 339 19.30 -14.07 6.24
N TRP A 340 18.25 -14.46 5.53
CA TRP A 340 17.91 -13.87 4.24
C TRP A 340 17.73 -12.35 4.33
N ILE A 341 17.05 -11.85 5.35
CA ILE A 341 16.90 -10.40 5.57
C ILE A 341 18.28 -9.72 5.67
N ARG A 342 19.17 -10.25 6.53
CA ARG A 342 20.48 -9.66 6.79
C ARG A 342 21.44 -9.73 5.61
N GLU A 343 21.29 -10.71 4.73
CA GLU A 343 22.14 -10.94 3.56
C GLU A 343 21.60 -10.25 2.29
N SER A 344 20.34 -9.79 2.31
CA SER A 344 19.73 -9.09 1.17
C SER A 344 20.18 -7.64 1.12
N SER A 345 20.45 -7.15 -0.09
CA SER A 345 20.92 -5.77 -0.32
C SER A 345 19.82 -4.79 -0.76
N ASN A 346 18.61 -5.29 -0.98
CA ASN A 346 17.49 -4.51 -1.53
C ASN A 346 16.26 -4.48 -0.62
N LEU A 347 16.42 -4.75 0.67
CA LEU A 347 15.33 -4.71 1.65
C LEU A 347 15.40 -3.44 2.50
N PHE A 348 14.24 -2.94 2.91
CA PHE A 348 14.11 -1.90 3.93
C PHE A 348 12.94 -2.22 4.86
N TYR A 349 12.93 -1.62 6.06
CA TYR A 349 11.86 -1.80 7.03
C TYR A 349 10.90 -0.61 6.97
N ALA A 350 9.63 -0.87 6.58
CA ALA A 350 8.55 0.10 6.59
C ALA A 350 7.82 0.09 7.93
N TRP A 351 7.46 1.29 8.43
CA TRP A 351 6.75 1.43 9.69
C TRP A 351 5.91 2.71 9.74
N HIS A 352 4.88 2.69 10.58
CA HIS A 352 3.96 3.80 10.78
C HIS A 352 4.07 4.40 12.18
N TYR A 353 3.64 5.66 12.33
CA TYR A 353 3.57 6.32 13.62
C TYR A 353 2.27 7.10 13.78
N TYR A 354 1.45 6.65 14.72
CA TYR A 354 0.18 7.27 15.09
C TYR A 354 0.10 7.52 16.63
N GLY A 355 1.19 8.03 17.21
CA GLY A 355 1.24 8.46 18.59
C GLY A 355 1.62 7.38 19.60
N GLN A 356 2.18 6.25 19.14
CA GLN A 356 2.70 5.19 20.01
C GLN A 356 4.13 4.81 19.59
N PRO A 357 5.12 4.88 20.49
CA PRO A 357 5.06 5.49 21.83
C PRO A 357 4.77 6.99 21.76
N SER A 358 4.33 7.61 22.84
CA SER A 358 3.95 9.03 22.87
C SER A 358 5.10 10.02 22.55
N ASP A 359 6.34 9.55 22.60
CA ASP A 359 7.52 10.29 22.15
C ASP A 359 7.92 9.85 20.74
N PRO A 360 7.69 10.66 19.69
CA PRO A 360 8.07 10.32 18.33
C PRO A 360 9.58 10.15 18.12
N GLN A 361 10.41 10.86 18.91
CA GLN A 361 11.87 10.66 18.87
C GLN A 361 12.26 9.28 19.39
N GLN A 362 11.54 8.77 20.40
CA GLN A 362 11.77 7.41 20.89
C GLN A 362 11.35 6.39 19.83
N ALA A 363 10.22 6.60 19.13
CA ALA A 363 9.81 5.74 18.02
C ALA A 363 10.89 5.65 16.95
N VAL A 364 11.40 6.80 16.49
CA VAL A 364 12.49 6.85 15.49
C VAL A 364 13.74 6.11 16.00
N ARG A 365 14.17 6.34 17.24
CA ARG A 365 15.33 5.62 17.81
C ARG A 365 15.13 4.10 17.83
N ASN A 366 13.94 3.63 18.20
CA ASN A 366 13.61 2.21 18.24
C ASN A 366 13.69 1.60 16.84
N MET A 367 13.14 2.27 15.84
CA MET A 367 13.15 1.78 14.45
C MET A 367 14.54 1.79 13.83
N LEU A 368 15.36 2.79 14.14
CA LEU A 368 16.77 2.80 13.72
C LEU A 368 17.54 1.62 14.33
N ALA A 369 17.37 1.36 15.62
CA ALA A 369 18.00 0.21 16.29
C ALA A 369 17.54 -1.14 15.68
N LEU A 370 16.25 -1.25 15.33
CA LEU A 370 15.72 -2.43 14.63
C LEU A 370 16.36 -2.59 13.27
N GLY A 371 16.40 -1.53 12.46
CA GLY A 371 17.02 -1.53 11.14
C GLY A 371 18.50 -1.94 11.20
N GLU A 372 19.25 -1.42 12.18
CA GLU A 372 20.64 -1.80 12.42
C GLU A 372 20.76 -3.30 12.76
N SER A 373 19.89 -3.82 13.62
CA SER A 373 19.89 -5.25 14.00
C SER A 373 19.59 -6.18 12.82
N TRP A 374 18.83 -5.71 11.86
CA TRP A 374 18.44 -6.46 10.65
C TRP A 374 19.32 -6.15 9.44
N ASN A 375 20.23 -5.19 9.55
CA ASN A 375 21.08 -4.71 8.44
C ASN A 375 20.28 -4.12 7.26
N VAL A 376 19.20 -3.38 7.56
CA VAL A 376 18.34 -2.72 6.57
C VAL A 376 18.09 -1.27 6.94
N PRO A 377 17.93 -0.34 5.98
CA PRO A 377 17.45 1.01 6.29
C PRO A 377 15.98 0.96 6.74
N THR A 378 15.55 1.99 7.47
CA THR A 378 14.16 2.15 7.88
C THR A 378 13.50 3.31 7.16
N PHE A 379 12.20 3.20 6.97
CA PHE A 379 11.38 4.21 6.31
C PHE A 379 10.05 4.35 7.07
N MET A 380 9.73 5.55 7.57
CA MET A 380 8.42 5.82 8.15
C MET A 380 7.41 6.09 7.03
N THR A 381 6.65 5.08 6.65
CA THR A 381 5.78 5.13 5.47
C THR A 381 4.42 5.79 5.71
N GLU A 382 4.03 5.96 6.99
CA GLU A 382 2.85 6.75 7.36
C GLU A 382 3.01 7.46 8.70
N PHE A 383 2.52 8.70 8.78
CA PHE A 383 2.33 9.48 10.01
C PHE A 383 1.54 10.76 9.69
N MET A 384 1.03 11.45 10.74
CA MET A 384 0.21 12.65 10.57
C MET A 384 0.62 13.82 11.49
N ASP A 385 1.62 13.68 12.36
CA ASP A 385 1.94 14.73 13.32
C ASP A 385 3.31 15.37 13.09
N CYS A 386 3.42 16.66 13.45
CA CYS A 386 4.66 17.42 13.31
C CYS A 386 5.80 16.92 14.21
N GLY A 387 5.49 16.26 15.33
CA GLY A 387 6.50 15.68 16.21
C GLY A 387 7.26 14.55 15.51
N ALA A 388 6.53 13.67 14.81
CA ALA A 388 7.10 12.60 14.01
C ALA A 388 7.92 13.14 12.82
N TRP A 389 7.37 14.14 12.09
CA TRP A 389 8.11 14.85 11.06
C TRP A 389 9.46 15.36 11.57
N ASN A 390 9.44 16.17 12.63
CA ASN A 390 10.65 16.77 13.18
C ASN A 390 11.65 15.70 13.67
N ALA A 391 11.14 14.59 14.23
CA ALA A 391 11.99 13.49 14.68
C ALA A 391 12.70 12.80 13.48
N CYS A 392 12.01 12.56 12.38
CA CYS A 392 12.59 11.99 11.17
C CYS A 392 13.60 12.94 10.52
N VAL A 393 13.26 14.22 10.38
CA VAL A 393 14.20 15.24 9.84
C VAL A 393 15.47 15.29 10.67
N ALA A 394 15.35 15.35 12.00
CA ALA A 394 16.50 15.40 12.93
C ALA A 394 17.39 14.15 12.86
N ALA A 395 16.83 13.00 12.53
CA ALA A 395 17.51 11.72 12.44
C ALA A 395 17.90 11.31 11.01
N ASN A 396 17.60 12.12 10.00
CA ASN A 396 17.76 11.81 8.56
C ASN A 396 17.04 10.49 8.16
N VAL A 397 15.87 10.23 8.72
CA VAL A 397 15.04 9.08 8.37
C VAL A 397 14.10 9.46 7.23
N SER A 398 14.02 8.62 6.21
CA SER A 398 13.08 8.78 5.10
C SER A 398 11.63 8.60 5.57
N PHE A 399 10.71 9.37 4.99
CA PHE A 399 9.30 9.33 5.41
C PHE A 399 8.30 9.66 4.29
N SER A 400 7.06 9.15 4.47
CA SER A 400 5.88 9.54 3.69
C SER A 400 4.78 10.03 4.61
N TYR A 401 4.37 11.29 4.42
CA TYR A 401 3.28 11.90 5.20
C TYR A 401 1.91 11.37 4.74
N TRP A 402 1.02 11.04 5.66
CA TRP A 402 -0.37 10.67 5.37
C TRP A 402 -1.27 11.90 5.38
N HIS A 403 -1.96 12.28 4.27
CA HIS A 403 -1.63 11.91 2.90
C HIS A 403 -2.01 13.04 1.94
N TYR A 404 -1.50 13.01 0.74
CA TYR A 404 -1.86 13.90 -0.35
C TYR A 404 -3.06 13.31 -1.08
N SER A 405 -4.20 13.98 -1.01
CA SER A 405 -5.41 13.49 -1.64
C SER A 405 -6.09 14.59 -2.44
N ALA A 406 -6.37 14.26 -3.65
CA ALA A 406 -7.15 15.06 -4.56
C ALA A 406 -8.60 14.54 -4.70
N TYR A 407 -9.08 13.68 -3.83
CA TYR A 407 -10.44 13.14 -3.95
C TYR A 407 -11.31 13.48 -2.74
N CYS A 408 -12.60 13.61 -3.02
CA CYS A 408 -13.59 13.75 -1.98
C CYS A 408 -13.69 12.45 -1.20
N THR A 409 -13.41 12.48 0.06
CA THR A 409 -13.77 11.35 0.87
C THR A 409 -15.20 11.44 1.33
N THR A 410 -15.99 10.65 0.74
CA THR A 410 -17.11 10.01 1.41
C THR A 410 -16.65 8.61 1.82
N GLY A 411 -15.42 8.51 2.34
CA GLY A 411 -14.85 7.28 2.83
C GLY A 411 -15.66 6.77 4.00
N PRO A 412 -16.18 5.56 3.91
CA PRO A 412 -17.24 5.09 4.78
C PRO A 412 -16.81 4.79 6.19
N ALA A 413 -15.59 4.42 6.42
CA ALA A 413 -15.26 3.76 7.68
C ALA A 413 -14.60 4.68 8.71
N PHE A 414 -14.06 5.82 8.34
CA PHE A 414 -13.10 6.52 9.20
C PHE A 414 -13.38 7.99 9.46
N GLY A 415 -14.51 8.52 9.01
CA GLY A 415 -14.89 9.90 9.31
C GLY A 415 -13.85 10.92 8.87
N ASP A 416 -13.21 10.68 7.76
CA ASP A 416 -12.17 11.55 7.23
C ASP A 416 -12.78 12.90 6.88
N LEU A 417 -12.50 13.89 7.71
CA LEU A 417 -12.80 15.27 7.40
C LEU A 417 -11.75 15.74 6.38
N VAL A 418 -12.20 16.11 5.19
CA VAL A 418 -11.37 16.87 4.26
C VAL A 418 -11.17 18.24 4.90
N VAL A 419 -10.00 18.50 5.42
CA VAL A 419 -9.60 19.84 5.84
C VAL A 419 -8.65 20.35 4.77
N PRO A 420 -9.04 21.37 3.99
CA PRO A 420 -8.10 22.06 3.13
C PRO A 420 -7.01 22.65 4.03
N ASP A 421 -5.78 22.15 3.90
CA ASP A 421 -4.66 22.79 4.55
C ASP A 421 -4.02 23.79 3.58
N GLU A 422 -4.38 25.05 3.74
CA GLU A 422 -3.83 26.14 2.92
C GLU A 422 -2.30 26.25 3.03
N THR A 423 -1.69 25.68 4.07
CA THR A 423 -0.24 25.72 4.30
C THR A 423 0.53 24.75 3.44
N PHE A 424 -0.10 23.63 3.01
CA PHE A 424 0.53 22.65 2.14
C PHE A 424 0.08 22.75 0.68
N GLY A 425 -0.82 23.69 0.36
CA GLY A 425 -1.28 23.96 -1.02
C GLY A 425 -1.95 22.79 -1.73
N GLY A 426 -2.19 21.70 -1.02
CA GLY A 426 -2.89 20.51 -1.46
C GLY A 426 -3.94 20.10 -0.46
N CYS A 427 -4.88 19.26 -0.85
CA CYS A 427 -5.83 18.68 0.09
C CYS A 427 -5.11 17.60 0.90
N MET A 428 -4.80 17.92 2.14
CA MET A 428 -4.33 16.94 3.11
C MET A 428 -5.54 16.42 3.87
N LEU A 429 -5.78 15.10 3.83
CA LEU A 429 -6.80 14.50 4.67
C LEU A 429 -6.24 14.28 6.06
N GLY A 430 -6.78 14.99 7.04
CA GLY A 430 -6.47 14.78 8.46
C GLY A 430 -7.47 13.83 9.11
N TRP A 431 -7.02 12.94 9.95
CA TRP A 431 -7.87 12.28 10.96
C TRP A 431 -8.36 13.33 11.94
N GLY A 432 -9.67 13.34 12.16
CA GLY A 432 -10.33 14.39 12.94
C GLY A 432 -9.67 14.69 14.28
N GLY A 433 -9.30 15.94 14.50
CA GLY A 433 -8.83 16.48 15.76
C GLY A 433 -7.39 17.03 15.78
N GLY A 434 -6.66 16.98 14.70
CA GLY A 434 -5.40 17.71 14.56
C GLY A 434 -5.68 19.21 14.44
N ASP A 435 -5.12 20.02 15.35
CA ASP A 435 -5.16 21.47 15.31
C ASP A 435 -4.51 21.94 14.00
N SER A 436 -5.32 22.32 13.02
CA SER A 436 -4.92 22.82 11.71
C SER A 436 -4.04 24.10 11.75
N SER A 437 -3.77 24.62 12.92
CA SER A 437 -2.88 25.77 13.14
C SER A 437 -1.41 25.40 13.29
N LYS A 438 -1.04 24.12 13.24
CA LYS A 438 0.36 23.67 13.38
C LYS A 438 0.99 23.36 12.04
N THR A 439 1.66 24.34 11.47
CA THR A 439 2.63 24.11 10.40
C THR A 439 3.82 23.32 10.93
N CYS A 440 4.24 22.26 10.24
CA CYS A 440 5.45 21.49 10.54
C CYS A 440 6.73 22.18 10.03
N ALA A 441 6.73 23.48 9.86
CA ALA A 441 7.90 24.26 9.40
C ALA A 441 8.77 24.73 10.57
#